data_88eb62120c353423aa16102068e0909a
#
_entry.id   88eb62120c353423aa16102068e0909a
#
_cell.length_a   1.000
_cell.length_b   1.000
_cell.length_c   1.000
_cell.angle_alpha   90.00
_cell.angle_beta   90.00
_cell.angle_gamma   90.00
#
_symmetry.space_group_name_H-M   'P 1'
#
loop_
_entity.id
_entity.type
_entity.pdbx_description
1 polymer ?
#
loop_
_entity_poly.entity_id
_entity_poly.type
_entity_poly.pdbx_seq_one_letter_code
_entity_poly.pdbx_strand_id
1 'polypeptide(L)'
;FRHSQANITGSLLMKGDVPSGSFDNKARTSLDQIGFVYSMKTKHNSYLNLAFNYHKTRNFNSLLSASGDLGGQASQNALSFIKALGGDNDAGETTFNIEDNEHWGLMGTSYYTSQLDNLYYNNFIVDDKGVPGYNFANGYLLNREQRGYVGSYDFNISGSINNRVFLGFTFGIKDVHYKSYSEYSEQLVNIDNSVIGDVTVMDMRAISGTGFDIKAGVIIRPIEDSPFRIGAYVHTPTWYDLTTENITAIDNGTDIKGYNKG
;
A
#
# COMPACT_ATOMS: atom_id res chain seq x y z
N PHE A 1 14.75 34.16 1.77
CA PHE A 1 15.59 34.02 2.96
C PHE A 1 16.80 34.93 2.83
N ARG A 2 17.16 35.61 3.93
CA ARG A 2 18.38 36.46 4.02
C ARG A 2 19.43 35.82 4.92
N HIS A 3 19.14 34.68 5.50
CA HIS A 3 20.02 33.96 6.43
C HIS A 3 20.01 32.46 6.10
N SER A 4 21.13 31.81 6.35
CA SER A 4 21.26 30.36 6.28
C SER A 4 20.59 29.73 7.49
N GLN A 5 19.90 28.61 7.29
CA GLN A 5 19.16 27.89 8.33
C GLN A 5 19.31 26.39 8.14
N ALA A 6 19.22 25.67 9.23
CA ALA A 6 19.09 24.21 9.23
C ALA A 6 17.99 23.79 10.19
N ASN A 7 17.28 22.73 9.85
CA ASN A 7 16.26 22.11 10.71
C ASN A 7 16.35 20.59 10.68
N ILE A 8 15.89 19.97 11.75
CA ILE A 8 15.74 18.53 11.86
C ILE A 8 14.47 18.24 12.65
N THR A 9 13.70 17.27 12.20
CA THR A 9 12.49 16.81 12.86
C THR A 9 12.42 15.29 12.81
N GLY A 10 12.03 14.68 13.93
CA GLY A 10 11.83 13.25 14.04
C GLY A 10 10.55 12.93 14.77
N SER A 11 10.05 11.72 14.61
CA SER A 11 8.91 11.18 15.34
C SER A 11 9.24 9.85 16.01
N LEU A 12 8.48 9.53 17.04
CA LEU A 12 8.50 8.26 17.76
C LEU A 12 7.13 7.60 17.61
N LEU A 13 7.08 6.45 16.97
CA LEU A 13 5.88 5.62 16.92
C LEU A 13 5.94 4.59 18.05
N MET A 14 4.98 4.65 18.94
CA MET A 14 4.75 3.62 19.96
C MET A 14 3.55 2.80 19.59
N LYS A 15 3.69 1.47 19.64
CA LYS A 15 2.60 0.53 19.43
C LYS A 15 1.83 0.39 20.75
N GLY A 16 0.50 0.60 20.73
CA GLY A 16 -0.39 0.20 21.81
C GLY A 16 -0.56 -1.31 21.89
N ASP A 17 -1.23 -1.80 22.93
CA ASP A 17 -1.53 -3.22 23.09
C ASP A 17 -2.36 -3.75 21.92
N VAL A 18 -1.74 -4.60 21.11
CA VAL A 18 -2.41 -5.37 20.06
C VAL A 18 -2.37 -6.83 20.51
N PRO A 19 -3.48 -7.57 20.38
CA PRO A 19 -3.49 -8.99 20.70
C PRO A 19 -2.32 -9.71 20.06
N SER A 20 -1.70 -10.61 20.79
CA SER A 20 -0.48 -11.33 20.45
C SER A 20 -0.62 -12.12 19.15
N GLY A 21 -0.28 -11.50 18.04
CA GLY A 21 0.12 -12.14 16.81
C GLY A 21 1.59 -11.83 16.56
N SER A 22 2.22 -12.49 15.65
CA SER A 22 3.66 -12.48 15.35
C SER A 22 4.30 -11.13 14.99
N PHE A 23 3.72 -10.02 15.42
CA PHE A 23 4.20 -8.67 15.13
C PHE A 23 5.07 -8.14 16.26
N ASP A 24 6.27 -7.76 15.92
CA ASP A 24 7.30 -7.27 16.83
C ASP A 24 6.88 -5.96 17.52
N ASN A 25 6.81 -5.98 18.86
CA ASN A 25 6.35 -4.88 19.73
C ASN A 25 7.40 -3.77 19.93
N LYS A 26 8.21 -3.42 18.95
CA LYS A 26 9.27 -2.42 19.09
C LYS A 26 8.78 -1.00 18.80
N ALA A 27 9.11 -0.08 19.70
CA ALA A 27 9.04 1.35 19.42
C ALA A 27 9.97 1.69 18.24
N ARG A 28 9.49 2.51 17.32
CA ARG A 28 10.27 2.91 16.14
C ARG A 28 10.47 4.41 16.13
N THR A 29 11.73 4.80 16.02
CA THR A 29 12.10 6.18 15.74
C THR A 29 12.12 6.43 14.25
N SER A 30 11.73 7.62 13.84
CA SER A 30 11.67 8.05 12.45
C SER A 30 12.32 9.42 12.32
N LEU A 31 13.25 9.56 11.37
CA LEU A 31 13.67 10.86 10.90
C LEU A 31 12.65 11.33 9.85
N ASP A 32 11.93 12.41 10.15
CA ASP A 32 10.83 12.87 9.28
C ASP A 32 11.26 14.01 8.36
N GLN A 33 12.18 14.85 8.81
CA GLN A 33 12.68 15.95 8.01
C GLN A 33 14.08 16.35 8.45
N ILE A 34 14.91 16.68 7.48
CA ILE A 34 16.18 17.39 7.65
C ILE A 34 16.36 18.32 6.45
N GLY A 35 16.75 19.56 6.72
CA GLY A 35 16.94 20.53 5.65
C GLY A 35 17.91 21.62 6.03
N PHE A 36 18.52 22.19 5.02
CA PHE A 36 19.35 23.39 5.16
C PHE A 36 19.14 24.33 3.98
N VAL A 37 19.35 25.61 4.23
CA VAL A 37 19.33 26.67 3.24
C VAL A 37 20.61 27.47 3.39
N TYR A 38 21.31 27.66 2.29
CA TYR A 38 22.45 28.53 2.19
C TYR A 38 22.10 29.76 1.36
N SER A 39 22.23 30.94 1.93
CA SER A 39 21.87 32.22 1.31
C SER A 39 23.08 33.07 1.05
N MET A 40 23.26 33.52 -0.20
CA MET A 40 24.33 34.39 -0.64
C MET A 40 23.78 35.72 -1.15
N LYS A 41 24.38 36.80 -0.74
CA LYS A 41 24.12 38.11 -1.34
C LYS A 41 24.94 38.25 -2.62
N THR A 42 24.29 38.49 -3.76
CA THR A 42 24.95 38.61 -5.07
C THR A 42 25.21 40.06 -5.46
N LYS A 43 24.21 40.93 -5.24
CA LYS A 43 24.29 42.38 -5.53
C LYS A 43 23.48 43.14 -4.47
N HIS A 44 23.46 44.47 -4.61
CA HIS A 44 22.57 45.28 -3.76
C HIS A 44 21.11 44.80 -3.91
N ASN A 45 20.48 44.45 -2.80
CA ASN A 45 19.10 43.94 -2.74
C ASN A 45 18.79 42.67 -3.57
N SER A 46 19.81 41.86 -3.90
CA SER A 46 19.70 40.63 -4.66
C SER A 46 20.36 39.48 -3.90
N TYR A 47 19.69 38.31 -3.89
CA TYR A 47 20.14 37.13 -3.15
C TYR A 47 19.97 35.90 -4.01
N LEU A 48 20.87 34.94 -3.82
CA LEU A 48 20.79 33.58 -4.33
C LEU A 48 20.73 32.63 -3.13
N ASN A 49 19.79 31.70 -3.17
CA ASN A 49 19.62 30.67 -2.14
C ASN A 49 19.76 29.31 -2.78
N LEU A 50 20.52 28.45 -2.12
CA LEU A 50 20.58 27.02 -2.40
C LEU A 50 19.99 26.29 -1.19
N ALA A 51 19.10 25.34 -1.43
CA ALA A 51 18.50 24.58 -0.36
C ALA A 51 18.46 23.09 -0.71
N PHE A 52 18.61 22.30 0.32
CA PHE A 52 18.34 20.88 0.30
C PHE A 52 17.36 20.56 1.41
N ASN A 53 16.38 19.74 1.11
CA ASN A 53 15.43 19.25 2.10
C ASN A 53 15.10 17.80 1.85
N TYR A 54 15.26 16.96 2.86
CA TYR A 54 14.68 15.64 2.94
C TYR A 54 13.47 15.69 3.83
N HIS A 55 12.35 15.14 3.37
CA HIS A 55 11.18 14.99 4.22
C HIS A 55 10.36 13.76 3.81
N LYS A 56 9.69 13.15 4.77
CA LYS A 56 8.72 12.08 4.51
C LYS A 56 7.39 12.71 4.11
N THR A 57 6.93 12.38 2.90
CA THR A 57 5.63 12.84 2.39
C THR A 57 4.49 11.93 2.80
N ARG A 58 4.79 10.66 3.05
CA ARG A 58 3.84 9.64 3.50
C ARG A 58 4.52 8.69 4.48
N ASN A 59 3.74 8.23 5.46
CA ASN A 59 4.10 7.16 6.37
C ASN A 59 3.00 6.10 6.30
N PHE A 60 3.37 4.85 6.03
CA PHE A 60 2.43 3.73 5.87
C PHE A 60 2.34 2.86 7.11
N ASN A 61 3.08 3.17 8.18
CA ASN A 61 3.09 2.36 9.38
C ASN A 61 1.70 2.29 10.01
N SER A 62 1.07 1.13 9.89
CA SER A 62 -0.24 0.87 10.47
C SER A 62 -0.39 -0.59 10.83
N LEU A 63 -1.24 -0.84 11.81
CA LEU A 63 -1.67 -2.16 12.24
C LEU A 63 -3.19 -2.18 12.24
N LEU A 64 -3.76 -3.20 11.65
CA LEU A 64 -5.18 -3.46 11.66
C LEU A 64 -5.42 -4.87 12.16
N SER A 65 -6.31 -5.02 13.13
CA SER A 65 -6.86 -6.30 13.54
C SER A 65 -8.37 -6.17 13.52
N ALA A 66 -9.04 -7.08 12.85
CA ALA A 66 -10.49 -7.11 12.76
C ALA A 66 -10.96 -8.55 12.81
N SER A 67 -12.08 -8.79 13.49
CA SER A 67 -12.73 -10.09 13.55
C SER A 67 -14.23 -9.89 13.49
N GLY A 68 -14.95 -10.91 13.04
CA GLY A 68 -16.39 -10.86 12.95
C GLY A 68 -17.00 -12.24 12.81
N ASP A 69 -18.29 -12.31 13.05
CA ASP A 69 -19.12 -13.49 12.85
C ASP A 69 -19.65 -13.51 11.41
N LEU A 70 -19.57 -14.66 10.76
CA LEU A 70 -20.10 -14.92 9.41
C LEU A 70 -21.36 -15.77 9.47
N GLY A 71 -21.74 -16.25 10.65
CA GLY A 71 -22.99 -16.95 10.91
C GLY A 71 -23.16 -18.27 10.15
N GLY A 72 -22.09 -18.87 9.67
CA GLY A 72 -22.15 -20.09 8.88
C GLY A 72 -22.82 -19.92 7.49
N GLN A 73 -22.82 -18.71 6.92
CA GLN A 73 -23.53 -18.41 5.66
C GLN A 73 -22.62 -17.92 4.53
N ALA A 74 -21.38 -17.61 4.82
CA ALA A 74 -20.42 -17.11 3.84
C ALA A 74 -19.02 -17.59 4.17
N SER A 75 -18.16 -17.69 3.16
CA SER A 75 -16.71 -17.86 3.28
C SER A 75 -16.03 -17.56 1.94
N GLN A 76 -14.74 -17.26 1.97
CA GLN A 76 -13.94 -17.20 0.76
C GLN A 76 -13.82 -18.58 0.10
N ASN A 77 -13.76 -19.64 0.89
CA ASN A 77 -13.76 -21.02 0.40
C ASN A 77 -15.01 -21.31 -0.44
N ALA A 78 -16.20 -21.01 0.07
CA ALA A 78 -17.46 -21.21 -0.65
C ALA A 78 -17.52 -20.34 -1.92
N LEU A 79 -17.07 -19.07 -1.85
CA LEU A 79 -17.06 -18.17 -3.00
C LEU A 79 -16.16 -18.70 -4.11
N SER A 80 -14.95 -19.11 -3.79
CA SER A 80 -13.99 -19.63 -4.78
C SER A 80 -14.48 -20.94 -5.40
N PHE A 81 -15.11 -21.81 -4.61
CA PHE A 81 -15.73 -23.04 -5.10
C PHE A 81 -16.88 -22.77 -6.07
N ILE A 82 -17.78 -21.84 -5.73
CA ILE A 82 -18.90 -21.46 -6.61
C ILE A 82 -18.40 -20.88 -7.93
N LYS A 83 -17.34 -20.08 -7.90
CA LYS A 83 -16.70 -19.56 -9.11
C LYS A 83 -16.11 -20.69 -9.96
N ALA A 84 -15.47 -21.68 -9.34
CA ALA A 84 -14.90 -22.83 -10.04
C ALA A 84 -15.97 -23.71 -10.69
N LEU A 85 -17.10 -23.94 -9.99
CA LEU A 85 -18.24 -24.73 -10.53
C LEU A 85 -18.98 -24.03 -11.66
N GLY A 86 -18.86 -22.73 -11.79
CA GLY A 86 -19.52 -21.94 -12.82
C GLY A 86 -18.88 -22.04 -14.21
N GLY A 87 -17.83 -22.84 -14.38
CA GLY A 87 -17.18 -23.10 -15.68
C GLY A 87 -18.09 -23.84 -16.66
N ASP A 88 -17.77 -23.73 -17.93
CA ASP A 88 -18.50 -24.10 -19.11
C ASP A 88 -19.39 -25.37 -19.00
N ASN A 89 -20.68 -25.19 -19.16
CA ASN A 89 -21.74 -26.11 -18.74
C ASN A 89 -22.12 -27.18 -19.75
N ASP A 90 -21.54 -27.18 -20.94
CA ASP A 90 -21.97 -28.16 -21.96
C ASP A 90 -21.39 -29.56 -21.78
N ALA A 91 -20.42 -29.75 -20.90
CA ALA A 91 -19.77 -31.04 -20.66
C ALA A 91 -19.75 -31.50 -19.18
N GLY A 92 -20.21 -30.69 -18.24
CA GLY A 92 -20.16 -31.06 -16.81
C GLY A 92 -18.73 -31.07 -16.24
N GLU A 93 -17.76 -30.55 -16.95
CA GLU A 93 -16.38 -30.43 -16.50
C GLU A 93 -16.13 -29.05 -15.86
N THR A 94 -15.75 -29.06 -14.60
CA THR A 94 -15.25 -27.90 -13.90
C THR A 94 -13.84 -27.59 -14.37
N THR A 95 -13.71 -26.74 -15.37
CA THR A 95 -12.40 -26.25 -15.80
C THR A 95 -12.11 -24.88 -15.21
N PHE A 96 -11.19 -24.82 -14.27
CA PHE A 96 -10.63 -23.57 -13.80
C PHE A 96 -9.55 -23.13 -14.78
N ASN A 97 -9.88 -22.19 -15.66
CA ASN A 97 -8.91 -21.66 -16.61
C ASN A 97 -8.35 -20.32 -16.10
N ILE A 98 -7.05 -20.30 -15.79
CA ILE A 98 -6.36 -19.09 -15.31
C ILE A 98 -6.18 -18.07 -16.44
N GLU A 99 -6.12 -18.53 -17.70
CA GLU A 99 -5.90 -17.68 -18.87
C GLU A 99 -7.16 -16.89 -19.27
N ASP A 100 -8.34 -17.49 -19.07
CA ASP A 100 -9.63 -16.83 -19.27
C ASP A 100 -10.22 -16.45 -17.91
N ASN A 101 -9.95 -15.24 -17.45
CA ASN A 101 -10.43 -14.74 -16.15
C ASN A 101 -11.97 -14.60 -16.05
N GLU A 102 -12.71 -15.00 -17.03
CA GLU A 102 -14.17 -14.91 -17.09
C GLU A 102 -14.79 -16.29 -17.12
N HIS A 103 -15.52 -16.66 -16.08
CA HIS A 103 -16.30 -17.90 -15.98
C HIS A 103 -17.78 -17.61 -15.79
N TRP A 104 -18.63 -18.39 -16.46
CA TRP A 104 -20.06 -18.34 -16.28
C TRP A 104 -20.42 -19.10 -14.98
N GLY A 105 -20.96 -18.37 -14.02
CA GLY A 105 -21.36 -18.96 -12.76
C GLY A 105 -22.70 -19.71 -12.82
N LEU A 106 -22.98 -20.41 -11.74
CA LEU A 106 -24.32 -20.92 -11.48
C LEU A 106 -25.34 -19.79 -11.67
N MET A 107 -26.39 -19.99 -12.44
CA MET A 107 -27.47 -19.05 -12.80
C MET A 107 -27.10 -18.05 -13.93
N GLY A 108 -26.11 -18.32 -14.78
CA GLY A 108 -25.81 -17.50 -15.94
C GLY A 108 -25.17 -16.15 -15.63
N THR A 109 -24.53 -16.02 -14.45
CA THR A 109 -23.71 -14.86 -14.10
C THR A 109 -22.25 -15.13 -14.39
N SER A 110 -21.55 -14.19 -15.00
CA SER A 110 -20.10 -14.28 -15.18
C SER A 110 -19.38 -13.88 -13.89
N TYR A 111 -18.32 -14.61 -13.53
CA TYR A 111 -17.43 -14.30 -12.43
C TYR A 111 -16.00 -14.14 -12.92
N TYR A 112 -15.32 -13.12 -12.40
CA TYR A 112 -13.88 -13.03 -12.57
C TYR A 112 -13.18 -13.86 -11.51
N THR A 113 -12.26 -14.70 -11.94
CA THR A 113 -11.42 -15.50 -11.04
C THR A 113 -10.10 -14.80 -10.79
N SER A 114 -9.54 -15.04 -9.60
CA SER A 114 -8.27 -14.45 -9.15
C SER A 114 -7.28 -15.56 -8.81
N GLN A 115 -6.02 -15.18 -8.60
CA GLN A 115 -5.00 -16.09 -8.07
C GLN A 115 -5.41 -16.69 -6.72
N LEU A 116 -6.14 -15.93 -5.90
CA LEU A 116 -6.68 -16.40 -4.63
C LEU A 116 -7.71 -17.53 -4.84
N ASP A 117 -8.61 -17.36 -5.81
CA ASP A 117 -9.58 -18.41 -6.15
C ASP A 117 -8.89 -19.71 -6.59
N ASN A 118 -7.82 -19.58 -7.40
CA ASN A 118 -6.99 -20.71 -7.80
C ASN A 118 -6.28 -21.39 -6.62
N LEU A 119 -5.77 -20.62 -5.67
CA LEU A 119 -5.18 -21.19 -4.46
C LEU A 119 -6.20 -21.98 -3.64
N TYR A 120 -7.40 -21.45 -3.45
CA TYR A 120 -8.48 -22.18 -2.78
C TYR A 120 -8.88 -23.43 -3.54
N TYR A 121 -9.01 -23.35 -4.87
CA TYR A 121 -9.36 -24.49 -5.72
C TYR A 121 -8.33 -25.63 -5.62
N ASN A 122 -7.04 -25.30 -5.64
CA ASN A 122 -5.96 -26.30 -5.55
C ASN A 122 -5.74 -26.85 -4.13
N ASN A 123 -6.35 -26.24 -3.11
CA ASN A 123 -6.22 -26.62 -1.72
C ASN A 123 -7.60 -26.91 -1.13
N PHE A 124 -8.42 -27.72 -1.82
CA PHE A 124 -9.72 -28.10 -1.33
C PHE A 124 -9.66 -28.67 0.08
N ILE A 125 -10.54 -28.15 0.91
CA ILE A 125 -10.86 -28.78 2.18
C ILE A 125 -11.85 -29.88 1.89
N VAL A 126 -11.46 -31.07 2.25
CA VAL A 126 -12.32 -32.26 2.15
C VAL A 126 -13.13 -32.41 3.44
N ASP A 127 -14.35 -32.89 3.32
CA ASP A 127 -15.17 -33.26 4.49
C ASP A 127 -14.58 -34.51 5.19
N ASP A 128 -15.21 -34.94 6.27
CA ASP A 128 -14.86 -36.14 7.03
C ASP A 128 -14.90 -37.45 6.20
N LYS A 129 -15.49 -37.41 5.00
CA LYS A 129 -15.54 -38.52 4.03
C LYS A 129 -14.54 -38.39 2.90
N GLY A 130 -13.71 -37.31 2.93
CA GLY A 130 -12.73 -37.03 1.89
C GLY A 130 -13.35 -36.46 0.61
N VAL A 131 -14.56 -35.93 0.65
CA VAL A 131 -15.23 -35.31 -0.51
C VAL A 131 -14.93 -33.85 -0.51
N PRO A 132 -14.37 -33.30 -1.62
CA PRO A 132 -14.20 -31.86 -1.77
C PRO A 132 -15.57 -31.16 -1.75
N GLY A 133 -15.67 -30.11 -0.95
CA GLY A 133 -16.91 -29.35 -0.85
C GLY A 133 -16.62 -27.87 -0.57
N TYR A 134 -17.63 -27.04 -0.72
CA TYR A 134 -17.59 -25.69 -0.22
C TYR A 134 -18.11 -25.67 1.21
N ASN A 135 -17.34 -25.01 2.06
CA ASN A 135 -17.69 -24.89 3.48
C ASN A 135 -17.87 -23.41 3.80
N PHE A 136 -18.92 -23.12 4.56
CA PHE A 136 -19.11 -21.78 5.11
C PHE A 136 -18.22 -21.56 6.33
N ALA A 137 -18.14 -20.34 6.80
CA ALA A 137 -17.37 -20.00 7.98
C ALA A 137 -18.25 -19.40 9.07
N ASN A 138 -17.98 -19.75 10.34
CA ASN A 138 -18.61 -19.12 11.49
C ASN A 138 -18.08 -17.72 11.72
N GLY A 139 -16.77 -17.51 11.54
CA GLY A 139 -16.16 -16.26 11.80
C GLY A 139 -14.84 -16.08 11.04
N TYR A 140 -14.34 -14.87 11.07
CA TYR A 140 -13.06 -14.50 10.48
C TYR A 140 -12.19 -13.69 11.43
N LEU A 141 -10.88 -13.76 11.19
CA LEU A 141 -9.86 -12.91 11.81
C LEU A 141 -8.97 -12.35 10.70
N LEU A 142 -8.85 -11.03 10.64
CA LEU A 142 -7.93 -10.32 9.76
C LEU A 142 -6.89 -9.57 10.58
N ASN A 143 -5.63 -9.90 10.39
CA ASN A 143 -4.50 -9.13 10.89
C ASN A 143 -3.70 -8.58 9.72
N ARG A 144 -3.42 -7.28 9.74
CA ARG A 144 -2.62 -6.62 8.70
C ARG A 144 -1.61 -5.68 9.32
N GLU A 145 -0.37 -5.84 8.93
CA GLU A 145 0.69 -4.88 9.20
C GLU A 145 1.11 -4.20 7.89
N GLN A 146 1.23 -2.88 7.93
CA GLN A 146 1.79 -2.09 6.85
C GLN A 146 2.98 -1.30 7.39
N ARG A 147 4.03 -1.18 6.58
CA ARG A 147 5.27 -0.46 6.91
C ARG A 147 5.77 0.28 5.70
N GLY A 148 6.46 1.37 5.96
CA GLY A 148 7.19 2.07 4.92
C GLY A 148 6.86 3.55 4.88
N TYR A 149 7.41 4.19 3.87
CA TYR A 149 7.29 5.62 3.69
C TYR A 149 7.51 5.99 2.22
N VAL A 150 7.13 7.21 1.89
CA VAL A 150 7.61 7.92 0.70
C VAL A 150 8.45 9.08 1.19
N GLY A 151 9.76 9.03 0.94
CA GLY A 151 10.70 10.11 1.17
C GLY A 151 10.78 11.06 -0.03
N SER A 152 11.10 12.31 0.20
CA SER A 152 11.38 13.30 -0.84
C SER A 152 12.70 14.00 -0.54
N TYR A 153 13.58 13.99 -1.52
CA TYR A 153 14.84 14.75 -1.54
C TYR A 153 14.65 15.93 -2.50
N ASP A 154 14.46 17.11 -1.95
CA ASP A 154 14.21 18.32 -2.73
C ASP A 154 15.48 19.18 -2.80
N PHE A 155 15.97 19.42 -4.00
CA PHE A 155 17.07 20.35 -4.30
C PHE A 155 16.46 21.62 -4.87
N ASN A 156 16.67 22.74 -4.18
CA ASN A 156 16.11 24.02 -4.54
C ASN A 156 17.19 25.05 -4.85
N ILE A 157 16.98 25.77 -5.93
CA ILE A 157 17.68 26.99 -6.25
C ILE A 157 16.65 28.11 -6.35
N SER A 158 16.86 29.19 -5.61
CA SER A 158 15.97 30.34 -5.64
C SER A 158 16.74 31.64 -5.54
N GLY A 159 16.20 32.69 -6.08
CA GLY A 159 16.85 33.97 -6.07
C GLY A 159 15.90 35.15 -6.04
N SER A 160 16.40 36.27 -5.64
CA SER A 160 15.69 37.56 -5.71
C SER A 160 16.52 38.58 -6.44
N ILE A 161 15.87 39.37 -7.28
CA ILE A 161 16.47 40.46 -8.05
C ILE A 161 15.84 41.74 -7.55
N ASN A 162 16.66 42.63 -7.01
CA ASN A 162 16.31 43.96 -6.52
C ASN A 162 15.12 43.98 -5.54
N ASN A 163 14.88 42.89 -4.78
CA ASN A 163 13.70 42.68 -3.95
C ASN A 163 12.35 42.80 -4.70
N ARG A 164 12.34 42.73 -6.02
CA ARG A 164 11.12 42.88 -6.86
C ARG A 164 10.71 41.59 -7.53
N VAL A 165 11.63 40.81 -8.01
CA VAL A 165 11.36 39.51 -8.68
C VAL A 165 12.03 38.42 -7.86
N PHE A 166 11.25 37.40 -7.51
CA PHE A 166 11.70 36.21 -6.81
C PHE A 166 11.41 35.00 -7.70
N LEU A 167 12.42 34.22 -7.96
CA LEU A 167 12.35 33.01 -8.76
C LEU A 167 12.74 31.81 -7.91
N GLY A 168 12.10 30.69 -8.12
CA GLY A 168 12.45 29.43 -7.46
C GLY A 168 12.26 28.25 -8.39
N PHE A 169 13.20 27.33 -8.31
CA PHE A 169 13.17 26.06 -9.01
C PHE A 169 13.53 24.95 -8.03
N THR A 170 12.78 23.86 -8.05
CA THR A 170 13.03 22.67 -7.22
C THR A 170 13.00 21.44 -8.08
N PHE A 171 14.00 20.60 -7.94
CA PHE A 171 14.03 19.24 -8.44
C PHE A 171 13.86 18.28 -7.27
N GLY A 172 12.79 17.47 -7.30
CA GLY A 172 12.44 16.50 -6.27
C GLY A 172 12.71 15.08 -6.73
N ILE A 173 13.38 14.30 -5.88
CA ILE A 173 13.55 12.85 -6.03
C ILE A 173 12.71 12.19 -4.96
N LYS A 174 11.88 11.23 -5.35
CA LYS A 174 11.05 10.43 -4.44
C LYS A 174 11.68 9.06 -4.24
N ASP A 175 11.62 8.57 -3.03
CA ASP A 175 12.06 7.25 -2.62
C ASP A 175 10.89 6.53 -1.96
N VAL A 176 10.45 5.42 -2.56
CA VAL A 176 9.25 4.69 -2.17
C VAL A 176 9.65 3.36 -1.56
N HIS A 177 9.23 3.14 -0.33
CA HIS A 177 9.36 1.87 0.37
C HIS A 177 8.02 1.54 1.02
N TYR A 178 7.42 0.44 0.61
CA TYR A 178 6.19 -0.07 1.18
C TYR A 178 6.28 -1.58 1.34
N LYS A 179 5.85 -2.08 2.49
CA LYS A 179 5.66 -3.50 2.74
C LYS A 179 4.37 -3.69 3.50
N SER A 180 3.58 -4.66 3.08
CA SER A 180 2.43 -5.13 3.84
C SER A 180 2.51 -6.63 4.05
N TYR A 181 1.99 -7.06 5.18
CA TYR A 181 1.73 -8.45 5.50
C TYR A 181 0.34 -8.54 6.08
N SER A 182 -0.46 -9.47 5.58
CA SER A 182 -1.78 -9.74 6.13
C SER A 182 -2.02 -11.24 6.26
N GLU A 183 -2.72 -11.59 7.32
CA GLU A 183 -3.26 -12.93 7.57
C GLU A 183 -4.77 -12.78 7.67
N TYR A 184 -5.47 -13.53 6.85
CA TYR A 184 -6.92 -13.64 6.90
C TYR A 184 -7.29 -15.11 7.16
N SER A 185 -7.88 -15.37 8.30
CA SER A 185 -8.26 -16.71 8.73
C SER A 185 -9.78 -16.82 8.81
N GLU A 186 -10.31 -17.92 8.32
CA GLU A 186 -11.72 -18.30 8.44
C GLU A 186 -11.83 -19.63 9.18
N GLN A 187 -12.75 -19.71 10.15
CA GLN A 187 -13.12 -20.95 10.81
C GLN A 187 -14.26 -21.60 10.04
N LEU A 188 -13.93 -22.64 9.30
CA LEU A 188 -14.89 -23.35 8.47
C LEU A 188 -15.76 -24.30 9.27
N VAL A 189 -17.02 -24.42 8.83
CA VAL A 189 -18.02 -25.27 9.45
C VAL A 189 -18.72 -26.12 8.41
N ASN A 190 -19.17 -27.26 8.86
CA ASN A 190 -20.01 -28.17 8.09
C ASN A 190 -21.50 -27.74 8.12
N ILE A 191 -22.35 -28.42 7.38
CA ILE A 191 -23.79 -28.14 7.26
C ILE A 191 -24.54 -28.22 8.59
N ASP A 192 -24.04 -29.01 9.54
CA ASP A 192 -24.54 -29.14 10.91
C ASP A 192 -23.88 -28.12 11.89
N ASN A 193 -23.14 -27.17 11.37
CA ASN A 193 -22.42 -26.11 12.12
C ASN A 193 -21.26 -26.64 12.99
N SER A 194 -20.82 -27.87 12.78
CA SER A 194 -19.61 -28.39 13.42
C SER A 194 -18.34 -27.80 12.75
N VAL A 195 -17.36 -27.45 13.56
CA VAL A 195 -16.09 -26.90 13.07
C VAL A 195 -15.28 -27.98 12.35
N ILE A 196 -14.88 -27.70 11.10
CA ILE A 196 -14.06 -28.60 10.28
C ILE A 196 -12.57 -28.25 10.46
N GLY A 197 -12.26 -26.96 10.47
CA GLY A 197 -10.88 -26.46 10.59
C GLY A 197 -10.78 -24.98 10.24
N ASP A 198 -9.57 -24.48 10.30
CA ASP A 198 -9.28 -23.09 9.95
C ASP A 198 -8.51 -23.04 8.62
N VAL A 199 -8.86 -22.06 7.78
CA VAL A 199 -8.12 -21.73 6.57
C VAL A 199 -7.54 -20.34 6.72
N THR A 200 -6.23 -20.23 6.50
CA THR A 200 -5.52 -18.95 6.60
C THR A 200 -4.88 -18.60 5.28
N VAL A 201 -5.20 -17.42 4.78
CA VAL A 201 -4.54 -16.79 3.63
C VAL A 201 -3.52 -15.78 4.15
N MET A 202 -2.29 -15.94 3.72
CA MET A 202 -1.19 -15.03 3.98
C MET A 202 -0.86 -14.27 2.70
N ASP A 203 -0.89 -12.93 2.76
CA ASP A 203 -0.55 -12.06 1.63
C ASP A 203 0.58 -11.11 2.02
N MET A 204 1.65 -11.13 1.23
CA MET A 204 2.79 -10.24 1.36
C MET A 204 2.92 -9.40 0.10
N ARG A 205 3.07 -8.10 0.29
CA ARG A 205 3.33 -7.17 -0.80
C ARG A 205 4.49 -6.26 -0.45
N ALA A 206 5.45 -6.14 -1.35
CA ALA A 206 6.52 -5.18 -1.27
C ALA A 206 6.50 -4.28 -2.52
N ILE A 207 6.57 -2.97 -2.31
CA ILE A 207 6.69 -1.98 -3.38
C ILE A 207 7.89 -1.12 -3.07
N SER A 208 8.80 -1.02 -4.02
CA SER A 208 9.98 -0.15 -3.92
C SER A 208 10.25 0.53 -5.25
N GLY A 209 10.87 1.68 -5.19
CA GLY A 209 11.27 2.39 -6.40
C GLY A 209 11.51 3.87 -6.15
N THR A 210 11.71 4.58 -7.24
CA THR A 210 12.03 5.99 -7.22
C THR A 210 11.10 6.78 -8.13
N GLY A 211 11.03 8.08 -7.90
CA GLY A 211 10.31 8.98 -8.77
C GLY A 211 10.98 10.35 -8.79
N PHE A 212 10.55 11.22 -9.69
CA PHE A 212 11.01 12.59 -9.72
C PHE A 212 9.89 13.56 -10.09
N ASP A 213 10.02 14.78 -9.61
CA ASP A 213 9.15 15.90 -9.94
C ASP A 213 9.94 17.21 -10.07
N ILE A 214 9.32 18.18 -10.73
CA ILE A 214 9.88 19.51 -10.92
C ILE A 214 8.85 20.54 -10.46
N LYS A 215 9.34 21.57 -9.72
CA LYS A 215 8.53 22.70 -9.28
C LYS A 215 9.23 23.98 -9.67
N ALA A 216 8.50 24.92 -10.22
CA ALA A 216 9.00 26.25 -10.54
C ALA A 216 8.01 27.31 -10.10
N GLY A 217 8.52 28.45 -9.64
CA GLY A 217 7.67 29.53 -9.15
C GLY A 217 8.29 30.89 -9.37
N VAL A 218 7.42 31.88 -9.51
CA VAL A 218 7.79 33.27 -9.60
C VAL A 218 6.90 34.11 -8.68
N ILE A 219 7.50 35.10 -8.00
CA ILE A 219 6.77 36.13 -7.26
C ILE A 219 7.29 37.48 -7.74
N ILE A 220 6.38 38.38 -8.06
CA ILE A 220 6.68 39.73 -8.52
C ILE A 220 6.07 40.73 -7.54
N ARG A 221 6.84 41.73 -7.18
CA ARG A 221 6.41 42.90 -6.43
C ARG A 221 6.37 44.10 -7.40
N PRO A 222 5.18 44.39 -7.99
CA PRO A 222 5.09 45.39 -9.07
C PRO A 222 5.31 46.80 -8.59
N ILE A 223 4.91 47.11 -7.36
CA ILE A 223 5.00 48.46 -6.77
C ILE A 223 6.03 48.43 -5.66
N GLU A 224 7.05 49.31 -5.74
CA GLU A 224 8.25 49.27 -4.90
C GLU A 224 7.93 49.49 -3.40
N ASP A 225 7.08 50.45 -3.10
CA ASP A 225 6.73 50.81 -1.71
C ASP A 225 5.49 50.11 -1.17
N SER A 226 4.90 49.23 -1.95
CA SER A 226 3.71 48.45 -1.57
C SER A 226 4.07 47.04 -1.09
N PRO A 227 3.41 46.50 -0.08
CA PRO A 227 3.51 45.09 0.29
C PRO A 227 2.87 44.14 -0.73
N PHE A 228 2.19 44.67 -1.75
CA PHE A 228 1.48 43.86 -2.75
C PHE A 228 2.43 43.00 -3.58
N ARG A 229 2.11 41.71 -3.69
CA ARG A 229 2.87 40.72 -4.44
C ARG A 229 1.92 39.84 -5.24
N ILE A 230 2.33 39.48 -6.43
CA ILE A 230 1.64 38.48 -7.28
C ILE A 230 2.61 37.32 -7.47
N GLY A 231 2.11 36.09 -7.29
CA GLY A 231 2.90 34.89 -7.50
C GLY A 231 2.15 33.87 -8.34
N ALA A 232 2.93 33.10 -9.09
CA ALA A 232 2.48 31.91 -9.80
C ALA A 232 3.48 30.78 -9.60
N TYR A 233 2.99 29.55 -9.59
CA TYR A 233 3.84 28.38 -9.55
C TYR A 233 3.26 27.25 -10.40
N VAL A 234 4.13 26.37 -10.85
CA VAL A 234 3.80 25.14 -11.55
C VAL A 234 4.51 23.98 -10.86
N HIS A 235 3.80 22.86 -10.74
CA HIS A 235 4.33 21.59 -10.25
C HIS A 235 3.94 20.51 -11.25
N THR A 236 4.93 19.75 -11.73
CA THR A 236 4.67 18.63 -12.61
C THR A 236 4.07 17.46 -11.83
N PRO A 237 3.38 16.53 -12.50
CA PRO A 237 3.17 15.20 -11.93
C PRO A 237 4.50 14.55 -11.50
N THR A 238 4.46 13.65 -10.55
CA THR A 238 5.62 12.82 -10.22
C THR A 238 5.63 11.60 -11.12
N TRP A 239 6.74 11.39 -11.81
CA TRP A 239 6.98 10.18 -12.60
C TRP A 239 7.67 9.16 -11.72
N TYR A 240 7.06 7.98 -11.60
CA TYR A 240 7.56 6.88 -10.77
C TYR A 240 7.99 5.70 -11.62
N ASP A 241 9.08 5.08 -11.20
CA ASP A 241 9.49 3.74 -11.60
C ASP A 241 9.43 2.85 -10.35
N LEU A 242 8.46 1.91 -10.34
CA LEU A 242 8.13 1.10 -9.17
C LEU A 242 8.18 -0.38 -9.52
N THR A 243 8.82 -1.15 -8.65
CA THR A 243 8.79 -2.60 -8.67
C THR A 243 7.84 -3.09 -7.58
N THR A 244 6.95 -4.01 -7.93
CA THR A 244 6.01 -4.64 -7.00
C THR A 244 6.28 -6.14 -6.95
N GLU A 245 6.43 -6.66 -5.74
CA GLU A 245 6.50 -8.10 -5.46
C GLU A 245 5.30 -8.49 -4.62
N ASN A 246 4.60 -9.55 -5.03
CA ASN A 246 3.46 -10.11 -4.29
C ASN A 246 3.73 -11.59 -4.03
N ILE A 247 3.41 -12.04 -2.83
CA ILE A 247 3.44 -13.46 -2.45
C ILE A 247 2.15 -13.73 -1.71
N THR A 248 1.36 -14.68 -2.21
CA THR A 248 0.15 -15.13 -1.54
C THR A 248 0.29 -16.62 -1.27
N ALA A 249 0.00 -17.04 -0.05
CA ALA A 249 0.03 -18.43 0.37
C ALA A 249 -1.29 -18.77 1.10
N ILE A 250 -1.69 -20.02 1.04
CA ILE A 250 -2.82 -20.54 1.77
C ILE A 250 -2.36 -21.68 2.68
N ASP A 251 -2.88 -21.72 3.89
CA ASP A 251 -2.74 -22.80 4.85
C ASP A 251 -4.16 -23.28 5.22
N ASN A 252 -4.47 -24.51 4.88
CA ASN A 252 -5.78 -25.11 5.14
C ASN A 252 -5.77 -26.01 6.39
N GLY A 253 -4.81 -25.82 7.28
CA GLY A 253 -4.67 -26.62 8.52
C GLY A 253 -4.20 -28.06 8.30
N THR A 254 -3.86 -28.43 7.06
CA THR A 254 -3.25 -29.72 6.72
C THR A 254 -1.79 -29.50 6.33
N ASP A 255 -1.03 -30.59 6.10
CA ASP A 255 0.36 -30.48 5.63
C ASP A 255 0.48 -29.93 4.18
N ILE A 256 -0.63 -29.73 3.51
CA ILE A 256 -0.68 -29.20 2.13
C ILE A 256 -0.75 -27.68 2.20
N LYS A 257 0.35 -27.03 1.80
CA LYS A 257 0.41 -25.57 1.68
C LYS A 257 0.40 -25.17 0.22
N GLY A 258 -0.61 -24.41 -0.17
CA GLY A 258 -0.64 -23.76 -1.47
C GLY A 258 0.25 -22.52 -1.47
N TYR A 259 1.06 -22.35 -2.49
CA TYR A 259 1.95 -21.21 -2.64
C TYR A 259 1.89 -20.68 -4.07
N ASN A 260 1.67 -19.38 -4.19
CA ASN A 260 1.74 -18.69 -5.47
C ASN A 260 2.57 -17.41 -5.34
N LYS A 261 3.54 -17.24 -6.25
CA LYS A 261 4.39 -16.05 -6.35
C LYS A 261 4.08 -15.36 -7.67
N GLY A 262 3.52 -14.16 -7.61
CA GLY A 262 3.27 -13.30 -8.76
C GLY A 262 4.35 -12.22 -8.93
#